data_01b3fd3f6b58645a941573df67ec70a7
#
_entry.id   01b3fd3f6b58645a941573df67ec70a7
#
_cell.length_a   1.000
_cell.length_b   1.000
_cell.length_c   1.000
_cell.angle_alpha   90.00
_cell.angle_beta   90.00
_cell.angle_gamma   90.00
#
_symmetry.space_group_name_H-M   'P 1'
#
loop_
_entity.id
_entity.type
_entity.pdbx_description
1 polymer ?
#
loop_
_entity_poly.entity_id
_entity_poly.type
_entity_poly.pdbx_seq_one_letter_code
_entity_poly.pdbx_strand_id
1 'polypeptide(L)'
;MTYALYMMALTKGEVIRAVADGAVLAFVWSALLVVMIAFGRLVATRRHWPLDLPRDPKAWLLAVHFLRRMLPWTLSFAITLGIGQILPYSPGRAVVLVVAYICLCGRALSVVFETVIAFFSRGHRFPAVQVLQHKALRGLFVIGALIALGDAVNSTRLVELLGAELSGLVSVLANMLAALLSARFIFKFKRPIRHLICNRPYKQRRDASAAVEMIRTLGGCGISRRF
;
A
#
# COMPACT_ATOMS: atom_id res chain seq x y z
N MET A 1 24.62 -0.63 23.94
CA MET A 1 25.76 0.28 24.13
C MET A 1 26.84 0.18 23.03
N THR A 2 27.04 -0.95 22.42
CA THR A 2 28.04 -1.21 21.36
C THR A 2 27.77 -0.52 20.01
N TYR A 3 26.52 -0.31 19.60
CA TYR A 3 26.16 0.25 18.29
C TYR A 3 26.31 1.78 18.20
N ALA A 4 26.06 2.51 19.29
CA ALA A 4 26.31 3.95 19.32
C ALA A 4 27.82 4.25 19.17
N LEU A 5 28.66 3.39 19.72
CA LEU A 5 30.11 3.45 19.56
C LEU A 5 30.57 3.08 18.13
N TYR A 6 29.89 2.12 17.47
CA TYR A 6 30.17 1.75 16.08
C TYR A 6 29.81 2.88 15.11
N MET A 7 28.70 3.56 15.32
CA MET A 7 28.31 4.74 14.51
C MET A 7 29.22 5.94 14.76
N MET A 8 29.79 6.11 15.97
CA MET A 8 30.78 7.14 16.25
C MET A 8 32.17 6.80 15.68
N ALA A 9 32.48 5.52 15.53
CA ALA A 9 33.75 5.06 14.94
C ALA A 9 33.75 5.03 13.41
N LEU A 10 32.58 5.17 12.74
CA LEU A 10 32.50 5.35 11.31
C LEU A 10 33.25 6.62 10.93
N THR A 11 34.36 6.46 10.23
CA THR A 11 35.13 7.60 9.69
C THR A 11 34.20 8.40 8.75
N LYS A 12 34.35 9.75 8.71
CA LYS A 12 33.55 10.60 7.82
C LYS A 12 33.50 10.07 6.37
N GLY A 13 34.58 9.40 5.91
CA GLY A 13 34.65 8.80 4.58
C GLY A 13 33.75 7.60 4.39
N GLU A 14 33.52 6.77 5.42
CA GLU A 14 32.62 5.60 5.36
C GLU A 14 31.16 6.02 5.34
N VAL A 15 30.79 7.06 6.12
CA VAL A 15 29.44 7.63 6.10
C VAL A 15 29.13 8.22 4.73
N ILE A 16 30.05 8.98 4.13
CA ILE A 16 29.87 9.55 2.79
C ILE A 16 29.71 8.45 1.74
N ARG A 17 30.50 7.38 1.80
CA ARG A 17 30.36 6.23 0.89
C ARG A 17 29.02 5.53 1.07
N ALA A 18 28.59 5.27 2.30
CA ALA A 18 27.30 4.64 2.58
C ALA A 18 26.13 5.49 2.05
N VAL A 19 26.18 6.80 2.24
CA VAL A 19 25.15 7.73 1.71
C VAL A 19 25.19 7.76 0.17
N ALA A 20 26.37 7.81 -0.44
CA ALA A 20 26.52 7.80 -1.89
C ALA A 20 25.96 6.49 -2.50
N ASP A 21 26.31 5.34 -1.93
CA ASP A 21 25.83 4.03 -2.36
C ASP A 21 24.29 3.93 -2.24
N GLY A 22 23.73 4.44 -1.15
CA GLY A 22 22.29 4.53 -0.96
C GLY A 22 21.63 5.44 -2.00
N ALA A 23 22.20 6.62 -2.24
CA ALA A 23 21.69 7.58 -3.22
C ALA A 23 21.70 7.00 -4.65
N VAL A 24 22.79 6.33 -5.05
CA VAL A 24 22.86 5.65 -6.35
C VAL A 24 21.79 4.58 -6.49
N LEU A 25 21.62 3.72 -5.49
CA LEU A 25 20.58 2.68 -5.53
C LEU A 25 19.16 3.26 -5.55
N ALA A 26 18.91 4.32 -4.78
CA ALA A 26 17.63 5.03 -4.79
C ALA A 26 17.34 5.66 -6.16
N PHE A 27 18.35 6.25 -6.80
CA PHE A 27 18.24 6.79 -8.15
C PHE A 27 17.93 5.69 -9.17
N VAL A 28 18.67 4.57 -9.13
CA VAL A 28 18.43 3.41 -10.00
C VAL A 28 17.01 2.88 -9.81
N TRP A 29 16.56 2.70 -8.56
CA TRP A 29 15.21 2.23 -8.27
C TRP A 29 14.13 3.20 -8.80
N SER A 30 14.29 4.50 -8.56
CA SER A 30 13.31 5.49 -9.01
C SER A 30 13.28 5.61 -10.54
N ALA A 31 14.43 5.61 -11.21
CA ALA A 31 14.53 5.63 -12.66
C ALA A 31 13.89 4.37 -13.28
N LEU A 32 14.18 3.19 -12.72
CA LEU A 32 13.59 1.92 -13.16
C LEU A 32 12.06 1.93 -12.99
N LEU A 33 11.58 2.43 -11.88
CA LEU A 33 10.14 2.55 -11.61
C LEU A 33 9.45 3.47 -12.65
N VAL A 34 10.03 4.64 -12.94
CA VAL A 34 9.51 5.58 -13.94
C VAL A 34 9.49 4.93 -15.33
N VAL A 35 10.58 4.28 -15.73
CA VAL A 35 10.67 3.56 -17.02
C VAL A 35 9.62 2.46 -17.11
N MET A 36 9.46 1.65 -16.07
CA MET A 36 8.46 0.57 -16.05
C MET A 36 7.01 1.10 -16.10
N ILE A 37 6.72 2.21 -15.41
CA ILE A 37 5.40 2.86 -15.47
C ILE A 37 5.15 3.43 -16.88
N ALA A 38 6.15 4.09 -17.48
CA ALA A 38 6.05 4.64 -18.83
C ALA A 38 5.85 3.54 -19.87
N PHE A 39 6.61 2.45 -19.77
CA PHE A 39 6.47 1.27 -20.62
C PHE A 39 5.09 0.63 -20.48
N GLY A 40 4.60 0.45 -19.24
CA GLY A 40 3.25 -0.08 -18.99
C GLY A 40 2.15 0.79 -19.58
N ARG A 41 2.31 2.13 -19.56
CA ARG A 41 1.39 3.05 -20.25
C ARG A 41 1.47 2.92 -21.77
N LEU A 42 2.67 2.84 -22.32
CA LEU A 42 2.88 2.69 -23.76
C LEU A 42 2.24 1.41 -24.30
N VAL A 43 2.43 0.28 -23.61
CA VAL A 43 1.81 -1.01 -23.96
C VAL A 43 0.28 -0.92 -23.88
N ALA A 44 -0.25 -0.27 -22.85
CA ALA A 44 -1.69 -0.10 -22.70
C ALA A 44 -2.30 0.75 -23.84
N THR A 45 -1.65 1.85 -24.23
CA THR A 45 -2.09 2.69 -25.34
C THR A 45 -2.01 1.96 -26.67
N ARG A 46 -0.94 1.22 -26.94
CA ARG A 46 -0.80 0.42 -28.18
C ARG A 46 -1.82 -0.71 -28.30
N ARG A 47 -2.21 -1.30 -27.17
CA ARG A 47 -3.20 -2.40 -27.15
C ARG A 47 -4.63 -1.92 -26.92
N HIS A 48 -4.88 -0.60 -26.93
CA HIS A 48 -6.19 0.00 -26.66
C HIS A 48 -6.84 -0.50 -25.36
N TRP A 49 -6.02 -0.84 -24.37
CA TRP A 49 -6.53 -1.22 -23.07
C TRP A 49 -7.05 -0.01 -22.31
N PRO A 50 -8.23 -0.09 -21.68
CA PRO A 50 -8.78 1.03 -20.93
C PRO A 50 -7.81 1.45 -19.84
N LEU A 51 -7.40 2.73 -19.87
CA LEU A 51 -6.54 3.32 -18.84
C LEU A 51 -7.31 3.50 -17.52
N ASP A 52 -8.59 3.84 -17.66
CA ASP A 52 -9.50 4.01 -16.54
C ASP A 52 -10.34 2.76 -16.30
N LEU A 53 -10.90 2.70 -15.10
CA LEU A 53 -11.73 1.58 -14.68
C LEU A 53 -13.05 1.60 -15.48
N PRO A 54 -13.39 0.53 -16.23
CA PRO A 54 -14.64 0.46 -16.97
C PRO A 54 -15.84 0.42 -16.01
N ARG A 55 -16.98 0.96 -16.44
CA ARG A 55 -18.22 1.01 -15.65
C ARG A 55 -18.76 -0.38 -15.24
N ASP A 56 -18.51 -1.40 -16.06
CA ASP A 56 -18.92 -2.79 -15.81
C ASP A 56 -17.70 -3.71 -16.03
N PRO A 57 -16.78 -3.79 -15.07
CA PRO A 57 -15.57 -4.56 -15.24
C PRO A 57 -15.86 -6.06 -15.20
N LYS A 58 -15.50 -6.77 -16.28
CA LYS A 58 -15.38 -8.22 -16.26
C LYS A 58 -14.21 -8.61 -15.34
N ALA A 59 -14.31 -9.76 -14.66
CA ALA A 59 -13.27 -10.23 -13.73
C ALA A 59 -11.86 -10.24 -14.35
N TRP A 60 -11.76 -10.63 -15.63
CA TRP A 60 -10.50 -10.58 -16.39
C TRP A 60 -9.93 -9.16 -16.52
N LEU A 61 -10.77 -8.17 -16.82
CA LEU A 61 -10.34 -6.77 -16.95
C LEU A 61 -9.83 -6.22 -15.61
N LEU A 62 -10.43 -6.63 -14.49
CA LEU A 62 -9.95 -6.30 -13.15
C LEU A 62 -8.58 -6.92 -12.85
N ALA A 63 -8.39 -8.20 -13.22
CA ALA A 63 -7.11 -8.87 -13.04
C ALA A 63 -6.00 -8.19 -13.88
N VAL A 64 -6.29 -7.86 -15.13
CA VAL A 64 -5.34 -7.12 -16.00
C VAL A 64 -5.05 -5.73 -15.44
N HIS A 65 -6.06 -5.02 -14.93
CA HIS A 65 -5.89 -3.70 -14.31
C HIS A 65 -5.00 -3.79 -13.06
N PHE A 66 -5.27 -4.76 -12.19
CA PHE A 66 -4.45 -5.03 -11.00
C PHE A 66 -3.00 -5.34 -11.37
N LEU A 67 -2.80 -6.30 -12.28
CA LEU A 67 -1.47 -6.71 -12.72
C LEU A 67 -0.70 -5.55 -13.32
N ARG A 68 -1.31 -4.77 -14.20
CA ARG A 68 -0.69 -3.60 -14.82
C ARG A 68 -0.24 -2.56 -13.79
N ARG A 69 -1.00 -2.37 -12.71
CA ARG A 69 -0.67 -1.41 -11.66
C ARG A 69 0.37 -1.90 -10.67
N MET A 70 0.41 -3.20 -10.42
CA MET A 70 1.35 -3.81 -9.48
C MET A 70 2.68 -4.19 -10.13
N LEU A 71 2.65 -4.67 -11.36
CA LEU A 71 3.82 -5.21 -12.06
C LEU A 71 5.02 -4.25 -12.13
N PRO A 72 4.88 -2.94 -12.42
CA PRO A 72 6.00 -2.01 -12.40
C PRO A 72 6.68 -1.93 -11.03
N TRP A 73 5.90 -1.94 -9.95
CA TRP A 73 6.41 -1.84 -8.58
C TRP A 73 7.10 -3.12 -8.12
N THR A 74 6.49 -4.28 -8.40
CA THR A 74 7.06 -5.58 -8.04
C THR A 74 8.33 -5.87 -8.83
N LEU A 75 8.35 -5.60 -10.14
CA LEU A 75 9.54 -5.78 -10.97
C LEU A 75 10.67 -4.81 -10.58
N SER A 76 10.37 -3.53 -10.39
CA SER A 76 11.38 -2.55 -9.94
C SER A 76 11.99 -2.99 -8.63
N PHE A 77 11.16 -3.43 -7.66
CA PHE A 77 11.65 -3.91 -6.37
C PHE A 77 12.50 -5.18 -6.52
N ALA A 78 12.03 -6.16 -7.30
CA ALA A 78 12.76 -7.42 -7.52
C ALA A 78 14.13 -7.20 -8.16
N ILE A 79 14.21 -6.33 -9.18
CA ILE A 79 15.47 -5.99 -9.84
C ILE A 79 16.39 -5.25 -8.87
N THR A 80 15.86 -4.27 -8.12
CA THR A 80 16.66 -3.51 -7.14
C THR A 80 17.16 -4.42 -6.01
N LEU A 81 16.33 -5.36 -5.56
CA LEU A 81 16.74 -6.39 -4.60
C LEU A 81 17.88 -7.26 -5.17
N GLY A 82 17.75 -7.73 -6.41
CA GLY A 82 18.78 -8.51 -7.10
C GLY A 82 20.11 -7.75 -7.21
N ILE A 83 20.06 -6.48 -7.61
CA ILE A 83 21.25 -5.60 -7.65
C ILE A 83 21.85 -5.46 -6.25
N GLY A 84 21.00 -5.25 -5.23
CA GLY A 84 21.45 -5.11 -3.84
C GLY A 84 22.08 -6.39 -3.26
N GLN A 85 21.76 -7.57 -3.80
CA GLN A 85 22.36 -8.85 -3.39
C GLN A 85 23.76 -9.08 -4.01
N ILE A 86 23.97 -8.62 -5.25
CA ILE A 86 25.24 -8.81 -5.99
C ILE A 86 26.32 -7.87 -5.48
N LEU A 87 25.93 -6.69 -5.03
CA LEU A 87 26.85 -5.64 -4.57
C LEU A 87 27.26 -5.88 -3.10
N PRO A 88 28.50 -5.47 -2.69
CA PRO A 88 28.94 -5.62 -1.31
C PRO A 88 28.01 -4.87 -0.35
N TYR A 89 27.88 -5.40 0.86
CA TYR A 89 26.99 -4.85 1.88
C TYR A 89 27.33 -3.39 2.21
N SER A 90 26.30 -2.53 2.19
CA SER A 90 26.39 -1.14 2.63
C SER A 90 25.12 -0.78 3.40
N PRO A 91 25.22 -0.12 4.57
CA PRO A 91 24.04 0.28 5.37
C PRO A 91 23.10 1.21 4.60
N GLY A 92 23.63 2.09 3.75
CA GLY A 92 22.81 2.96 2.91
C GLY A 92 21.93 2.19 1.92
N ARG A 93 22.42 1.08 1.36
CA ARG A 93 21.63 0.21 0.48
C ARG A 93 20.53 -0.52 1.25
N ALA A 94 20.81 -0.99 2.46
CA ALA A 94 19.79 -1.62 3.29
C ALA A 94 18.61 -0.67 3.55
N VAL A 95 18.88 0.58 3.88
CA VAL A 95 17.85 1.61 4.08
C VAL A 95 17.01 1.81 2.82
N VAL A 96 17.64 1.90 1.64
CA VAL A 96 16.89 2.08 0.38
C VAL A 96 16.01 0.89 0.04
N LEU A 97 16.48 -0.34 0.26
CA LEU A 97 15.67 -1.54 0.05
C LEU A 97 14.46 -1.58 0.97
N VAL A 98 14.62 -1.14 2.22
CA VAL A 98 13.52 -1.01 3.17
C VAL A 98 12.52 0.05 2.72
N VAL A 99 12.98 1.21 2.28
CA VAL A 99 12.10 2.26 1.75
C VAL A 99 11.34 1.77 0.52
N ALA A 100 12.02 1.08 -0.40
CA ALA A 100 11.40 0.49 -1.59
C ALA A 100 10.33 -0.57 -1.20
N TYR A 101 10.61 -1.41 -0.20
CA TYR A 101 9.65 -2.38 0.35
C TYR A 101 8.42 -1.69 0.96
N ILE A 102 8.61 -0.65 1.78
CA ILE A 102 7.53 0.14 2.38
C ILE A 102 6.65 0.76 1.28
N CYS A 103 7.25 1.35 0.26
CA CYS A 103 6.52 1.92 -0.87
C CYS A 103 5.74 0.86 -1.67
N LEU A 104 6.34 -0.32 -1.88
CA LEU A 104 5.68 -1.45 -2.54
C LEU A 104 4.44 -1.91 -1.77
N CYS A 105 4.57 -2.13 -0.46
CA CYS A 105 3.45 -2.57 0.40
C CYS A 105 2.34 -1.53 0.48
N GLY A 106 2.70 -0.24 0.64
CA GLY A 106 1.72 0.85 0.61
C GLY A 106 0.96 0.90 -0.72
N ARG A 107 1.68 0.70 -1.84
CA ARG A 107 1.05 0.64 -3.15
C ARG A 107 0.19 -0.59 -3.33
N ALA A 108 0.63 -1.74 -2.86
CA ALA A 108 -0.12 -3.00 -2.92
C ALA A 108 -1.47 -2.86 -2.22
N LEU A 109 -1.50 -2.36 -0.98
CA LEU A 109 -2.75 -2.13 -0.25
C LEU A 109 -3.70 -1.19 -1.00
N SER A 110 -3.18 -0.11 -1.58
CA SER A 110 -3.98 0.83 -2.36
C SER A 110 -4.59 0.19 -3.60
N VAL A 111 -3.82 -0.62 -4.34
CA VAL A 111 -4.27 -1.26 -5.58
C VAL A 111 -5.26 -2.39 -5.29
N VAL A 112 -5.04 -3.17 -4.23
CA VAL A 112 -5.99 -4.18 -3.76
C VAL A 112 -7.34 -3.54 -3.43
N PHE A 113 -7.33 -2.46 -2.66
CA PHE A 113 -8.56 -1.75 -2.30
C PHE A 113 -9.25 -1.15 -3.53
N GLU A 114 -8.50 -0.57 -4.47
CA GLU A 114 -9.03 -0.06 -5.74
C GLU A 114 -9.73 -1.17 -6.53
N THR A 115 -9.12 -2.36 -6.60
CA THR A 115 -9.68 -3.52 -7.29
C THR A 115 -10.96 -4.03 -6.62
N VAL A 116 -10.96 -4.06 -5.27
CA VAL A 116 -12.15 -4.45 -4.50
C VAL A 116 -13.30 -3.47 -4.71
N ILE A 117 -13.03 -2.16 -4.65
CA ILE A 117 -14.06 -1.13 -4.92
C ILE A 117 -14.56 -1.22 -6.36
N ALA A 118 -13.67 -1.50 -7.29
CA ALA A 118 -14.01 -1.67 -8.70
C ALA A 118 -15.00 -2.80 -8.93
N PHE A 119 -14.88 -3.89 -8.20
CA PHE A 119 -15.82 -5.00 -8.25
C PHE A 119 -17.25 -4.58 -7.89
N PHE A 120 -17.40 -3.57 -7.02
CA PHE A 120 -18.69 -3.02 -6.63
C PHE A 120 -19.17 -1.85 -7.50
N SER A 121 -18.43 -1.43 -8.53
CA SER A 121 -18.72 -0.24 -9.34
C SER A 121 -19.81 -0.42 -10.39
N ARG A 122 -20.83 -1.23 -10.14
CA ARG A 122 -21.91 -1.48 -11.11
C ARG A 122 -23.04 -0.44 -10.99
N GLY A 123 -23.46 0.10 -12.13
CA GLY A 123 -24.65 0.94 -12.26
C GLY A 123 -24.57 2.26 -11.47
N HIS A 124 -25.59 2.56 -10.66
CA HIS A 124 -25.75 3.80 -9.89
C HIS A 124 -24.77 4.00 -8.72
N ARG A 125 -23.89 3.02 -8.45
CA ARG A 125 -22.86 3.11 -7.40
C ARG A 125 -21.60 3.84 -7.86
N PHE A 126 -21.45 4.04 -9.15
CA PHE A 126 -20.27 4.64 -9.77
C PHE A 126 -19.82 5.99 -9.16
N PRO A 127 -20.70 6.97 -8.85
CA PRO A 127 -20.28 8.23 -8.22
C PRO A 127 -19.66 8.03 -6.82
N ALA A 128 -20.21 7.12 -6.01
CA ALA A 128 -19.67 6.82 -4.68
C ALA A 128 -18.30 6.13 -4.77
N VAL A 129 -18.11 5.25 -5.75
CA VAL A 129 -16.83 4.60 -6.05
C VAL A 129 -15.79 5.63 -6.46
N GLN A 130 -16.13 6.59 -7.33
CA GLN A 130 -15.22 7.62 -7.80
C GLN A 130 -14.74 8.54 -6.66
N VAL A 131 -15.65 8.96 -5.78
CA VAL A 131 -15.30 9.75 -4.58
C VAL A 131 -14.39 8.97 -3.64
N LEU A 132 -14.70 7.69 -3.42
CA LEU A 132 -13.92 6.82 -2.55
C LEU A 132 -12.53 6.55 -3.15
N GLN A 133 -12.44 6.26 -4.45
CA GLN A 133 -11.20 6.03 -5.16
C GLN A 133 -10.25 7.22 -5.04
N HIS A 134 -10.72 8.45 -5.27
CA HIS A 134 -9.86 9.63 -5.24
C HIS A 134 -9.34 9.98 -3.83
N LYS A 135 -10.19 9.84 -2.80
CA LYS A 135 -9.86 10.28 -1.43
C LYS A 135 -9.29 9.18 -0.54
N ALA A 136 -9.65 7.92 -0.79
CA ALA A 136 -9.27 6.80 0.08
C ALA A 136 -7.89 6.21 -0.25
N LEU A 137 -7.50 6.18 -1.53
CA LEU A 137 -6.25 5.52 -1.94
C LEU A 137 -5.00 6.09 -1.27
N ARG A 138 -4.94 7.41 -1.07
CA ARG A 138 -3.81 8.05 -0.38
C ARG A 138 -3.72 7.62 1.08
N GLY A 139 -4.86 7.56 1.78
CA GLY A 139 -4.91 7.11 3.16
C GLY A 139 -4.49 5.66 3.31
N LEU A 140 -4.93 4.79 2.41
CA LEU A 140 -4.56 3.38 2.39
C LEU A 140 -3.09 3.15 2.06
N PHE A 141 -2.53 3.96 1.18
CA PHE A 141 -1.09 3.92 0.91
C PHE A 141 -0.29 4.19 2.19
N VAL A 142 -0.65 5.23 2.95
CA VAL A 142 0.03 5.57 4.21
C VAL A 142 -0.13 4.47 5.25
N ILE A 143 -1.33 3.91 5.39
CA ILE A 143 -1.59 2.80 6.31
C ILE A 143 -0.73 1.58 5.94
N GLY A 144 -0.72 1.19 4.67
CA GLY A 144 0.10 0.08 4.19
C GLY A 144 1.60 0.31 4.35
N ALA A 145 2.05 1.55 4.13
CA ALA A 145 3.45 1.94 4.33
C ALA A 145 3.85 1.86 5.81
N LEU A 146 2.97 2.28 6.74
CA LEU A 146 3.25 2.19 8.18
C LEU A 146 3.28 0.74 8.68
N ILE A 147 2.38 -0.12 8.21
CA ILE A 147 2.41 -1.55 8.54
C ILE A 147 3.72 -2.18 8.05
N ALA A 148 4.10 -1.89 6.80
CA ALA A 148 5.34 -2.39 6.23
C ALA A 148 6.59 -1.84 6.93
N LEU A 149 6.55 -0.60 7.41
CA LEU A 149 7.61 -0.02 8.22
C LEU A 149 7.76 -0.81 9.55
N GLY A 150 6.63 -1.07 10.24
CA GLY A 150 6.64 -1.83 11.49
C GLY A 150 7.19 -3.24 11.33
N ASP A 151 6.90 -3.89 10.20
CA ASP A 151 7.41 -5.21 9.86
C ASP A 151 8.90 -5.17 9.45
N ALA A 152 9.27 -4.23 8.58
CA ALA A 152 10.64 -4.08 8.09
C ALA A 152 11.65 -3.80 9.21
N VAL A 153 11.27 -2.98 10.20
CA VAL A 153 12.15 -2.61 11.32
C VAL A 153 12.45 -3.82 12.22
N ASN A 154 11.55 -4.82 12.27
CA ASN A 154 11.77 -6.07 12.98
C ASN A 154 12.65 -7.08 12.19
N SER A 155 13.07 -6.75 10.98
CA SER A 155 13.98 -7.62 10.24
C SER A 155 15.36 -7.70 10.92
N THR A 156 15.99 -8.87 10.89
CA THR A 156 17.28 -9.13 11.53
C THR A 156 18.34 -8.10 11.16
N ARG A 157 18.38 -7.70 9.90
CA ARG A 157 19.34 -6.71 9.38
C ARG A 157 19.16 -5.31 9.98
N LEU A 158 17.92 -4.87 10.19
CA LEU A 158 17.65 -3.56 10.78
C LEU A 158 17.78 -3.59 12.31
N VAL A 159 17.44 -4.71 12.93
CA VAL A 159 17.69 -4.92 14.37
C VAL A 159 19.18 -4.87 14.67
N GLU A 160 20.02 -5.43 13.82
CA GLU A 160 21.48 -5.31 13.94
C GLU A 160 21.98 -3.87 13.79
N LEU A 161 21.38 -3.06 12.93
CA LEU A 161 21.75 -1.66 12.69
C LEU A 161 21.23 -0.70 13.78
N LEU A 162 19.99 -0.85 14.19
CA LEU A 162 19.29 0.07 15.11
C LEU A 162 19.42 -0.34 16.58
N GLY A 163 19.67 -1.63 16.84
CA GLY A 163 19.54 -2.23 18.15
C GLY A 163 18.11 -2.71 18.43
N ALA A 164 17.99 -3.78 19.23
CA ALA A 164 16.70 -4.42 19.48
C ALA A 164 15.67 -3.49 20.15
N GLU A 165 16.11 -2.62 21.06
CA GLU A 165 15.22 -1.73 21.81
C GLU A 165 14.61 -0.65 20.92
N LEU A 166 15.43 0.04 20.10
CA LEU A 166 14.94 1.07 19.16
C LEU A 166 14.08 0.46 18.06
N SER A 167 14.46 -0.69 17.54
CA SER A 167 13.68 -1.44 16.55
C SER A 167 12.29 -1.78 17.09
N GLY A 168 12.21 -2.34 18.29
CA GLY A 168 10.94 -2.66 18.95
C GLY A 168 10.06 -1.44 19.17
N LEU A 169 10.63 -0.32 19.63
CA LEU A 169 9.90 0.92 19.88
C LEU A 169 9.33 1.50 18.57
N VAL A 170 10.15 1.57 17.52
CA VAL A 170 9.70 2.08 16.21
C VAL A 170 8.61 1.19 15.62
N SER A 171 8.74 -0.14 15.73
CA SER A 171 7.73 -1.09 15.27
C SER A 171 6.39 -0.90 15.99
N VAL A 172 6.40 -0.79 17.32
CA VAL A 172 5.18 -0.55 18.11
C VAL A 172 4.53 0.78 17.73
N LEU A 173 5.30 1.87 17.62
CA LEU A 173 4.80 3.17 17.22
C LEU A 173 4.20 3.15 15.80
N ALA A 174 4.88 2.52 14.84
CA ALA A 174 4.39 2.41 13.47
C ALA A 174 3.06 1.65 13.40
N ASN A 175 2.96 0.51 14.10
CA ASN A 175 1.75 -0.29 14.16
C ASN A 175 0.61 0.43 14.88
N MET A 176 0.89 1.15 15.97
CA MET A 176 -0.11 1.97 16.68
C MET A 176 -0.64 3.10 15.79
N LEU A 177 0.23 3.81 15.09
CA LEU A 177 -0.17 4.83 14.12
C LEU A 177 -0.99 4.24 12.96
N ALA A 178 -0.59 3.07 12.44
CA ALA A 178 -1.35 2.36 11.41
C ALA A 178 -2.75 1.99 11.91
N ALA A 179 -2.89 1.50 13.14
CA ALA A 179 -4.18 1.19 13.76
C ALA A 179 -5.06 2.42 13.93
N LEU A 180 -4.51 3.53 14.44
CA LEU A 180 -5.23 4.80 14.60
C LEU A 180 -5.70 5.37 13.25
N LEU A 181 -4.82 5.36 12.24
CA LEU A 181 -5.19 5.81 10.89
C LEU A 181 -6.23 4.90 10.25
N SER A 182 -6.16 3.58 10.48
CA SER A 182 -7.16 2.62 10.01
C SER A 182 -8.52 2.87 10.66
N ALA A 183 -8.57 3.09 11.97
CA ALA A 183 -9.78 3.45 12.69
C ALA A 183 -10.37 4.76 12.13
N ARG A 184 -9.54 5.80 12.00
CA ARG A 184 -9.96 7.09 11.40
C ARG A 184 -10.47 6.91 9.96
N PHE A 185 -9.82 6.05 9.17
CA PHE A 185 -10.24 5.73 7.81
C PHE A 185 -11.63 5.10 7.79
N ILE A 186 -11.87 4.09 8.64
CA ILE A 186 -13.17 3.42 8.75
C ILE A 186 -14.26 4.41 9.16
N PHE A 187 -14.02 5.26 10.16
CA PHE A 187 -14.99 6.27 10.60
C PHE A 187 -15.29 7.29 9.49
N LYS A 188 -14.25 7.78 8.81
CA LYS A 188 -14.40 8.77 7.73
C LYS A 188 -15.17 8.22 6.53
N PHE A 189 -14.92 6.97 6.15
CA PHE A 189 -15.52 6.36 4.97
C PHE A 189 -16.69 5.42 5.28
N LYS A 190 -17.16 5.38 6.54
CA LYS A 190 -18.30 4.55 6.97
C LYS A 190 -19.55 4.75 6.10
N ARG A 191 -19.89 6.00 5.77
CA ARG A 191 -21.08 6.32 4.95
C ARG A 191 -20.98 5.81 3.52
N PRO A 192 -19.93 6.16 2.73
CA PRO A 192 -19.78 5.65 1.37
C PRO A 192 -19.61 4.13 1.32
N ILE A 193 -18.87 3.51 2.25
CA ILE A 193 -18.72 2.05 2.31
C ILE A 193 -20.07 1.38 2.59
N ARG A 194 -20.84 1.90 3.55
CA ARG A 194 -22.19 1.39 3.83
C ARG A 194 -23.11 1.54 2.61
N HIS A 195 -22.99 2.64 1.88
CA HIS A 195 -23.77 2.86 0.66
C HIS A 195 -23.43 1.84 -0.43
N LEU A 196 -22.15 1.49 -0.58
CA LEU A 196 -21.69 0.45 -1.51
C LEU A 196 -22.25 -0.94 -1.15
N ILE A 197 -22.27 -1.28 0.14
CA ILE A 197 -22.69 -2.61 0.60
C ILE A 197 -24.22 -2.74 0.64
N CYS A 198 -24.93 -1.72 1.14
CA CYS A 198 -26.36 -1.79 1.44
C CYS A 198 -27.28 -1.25 0.32
N ASN A 199 -26.74 -0.66 -0.74
CA ASN A 199 -27.57 0.01 -1.74
C ASN A 199 -28.19 -0.99 -2.74
N ARG A 200 -29.35 -1.53 -2.37
CA ARG A 200 -30.24 -2.21 -3.30
C ARG A 200 -31.24 -1.21 -3.88
N PRO A 201 -31.58 -1.29 -5.19
CA PRO A 201 -32.65 -0.50 -5.75
C PRO A 201 -33.95 -0.78 -4.97
N TYR A 202 -34.73 0.26 -4.73
CA TYR A 202 -35.93 0.28 -3.86
C TYR A 202 -36.95 -0.84 -4.14
N LYS A 203 -36.93 -1.39 -5.34
CA LYS A 203 -37.84 -2.46 -5.80
C LYS A 203 -37.50 -3.87 -5.23
N GLN A 204 -36.26 -4.12 -4.79
CA GLN A 204 -35.85 -5.46 -4.30
C GLN A 204 -35.80 -5.59 -2.77
N ARG A 205 -36.41 -4.64 -2.04
CA ARG A 205 -36.43 -4.67 -0.57
C ARG A 205 -37.26 -5.79 0.05
N ARG A 206 -38.15 -6.46 -0.73
CA ARG A 206 -39.12 -7.42 -0.23
C ARG A 206 -38.60 -8.85 -0.04
N ASP A 207 -37.53 -9.26 -0.80
CA ASP A 207 -37.19 -10.70 -0.89
C ASP A 207 -35.85 -11.12 -0.26
N ALA A 208 -35.23 -10.27 0.51
CA ALA A 208 -33.91 -10.57 1.05
C ALA A 208 -33.76 -10.33 2.55
N SER A 209 -34.68 -10.87 3.33
CA SER A 209 -34.72 -10.61 4.77
C SER A 209 -33.55 -11.17 5.58
N ALA A 210 -33.10 -12.39 5.34
CA ALA A 210 -32.10 -13.05 6.20
C ALA A 210 -30.64 -12.63 5.94
N ALA A 211 -30.21 -12.59 4.68
CA ALA A 211 -28.81 -12.25 4.35
C ALA A 211 -28.48 -10.75 4.58
N VAL A 212 -29.48 -9.88 4.41
CA VAL A 212 -29.32 -8.43 4.66
C VAL A 212 -29.32 -8.13 6.16
N GLU A 213 -30.05 -8.89 6.96
CA GLU A 213 -30.06 -8.79 8.42
C GLU A 213 -28.68 -9.21 8.99
N MET A 214 -28.09 -10.28 8.44
CA MET A 214 -26.75 -10.73 8.82
C MET A 214 -25.65 -9.69 8.49
N ILE A 215 -25.71 -9.07 7.32
CA ILE A 215 -24.80 -7.99 6.93
C ILE A 215 -25.08 -6.71 7.73
N ARG A 216 -26.33 -6.47 8.11
CA ARG A 216 -26.76 -5.33 8.93
C ARG A 216 -26.30 -5.48 10.39
N THR A 217 -26.31 -6.70 10.93
CA THR A 217 -25.78 -7.02 12.27
C THR A 217 -24.24 -6.96 12.29
N LEU A 218 -23.55 -7.49 11.29
CA LEU A 218 -22.09 -7.37 11.18
C LEU A 218 -21.63 -5.92 10.93
N GLY A 219 -22.39 -5.13 10.19
CA GLY A 219 -22.12 -3.70 9.97
C GLY A 219 -22.69 -2.77 11.06
N GLY A 220 -23.49 -3.29 11.96
CA GLY A 220 -24.17 -2.56 13.04
C GLY A 220 -23.68 -2.86 14.44
N CYS A 221 -22.81 -3.86 14.59
CA CYS A 221 -22.21 -4.18 15.87
C CYS A 221 -21.28 -3.03 16.34
N GLY A 222 -21.84 -2.08 17.07
CA GLY A 222 -21.03 -1.13 17.81
C GLY A 222 -21.53 0.30 17.93
N ILE A 223 -22.67 0.69 17.34
CA ILE A 223 -23.23 2.01 17.68
C ILE A 223 -24.73 1.88 17.88
N SER A 224 -25.11 1.59 19.15
CA SER A 224 -26.44 1.83 19.68
C SER A 224 -26.85 3.27 19.36
N ARG A 225 -27.96 3.43 18.67
CA ARG A 225 -28.67 4.70 18.61
C ARG A 225 -29.22 5.04 19.98
N ARG A 226 -28.80 6.15 20.52
CA ARG A 226 -29.71 7.08 21.20
C ARG A 226 -29.41 8.46 20.60
N PHE A 227 -30.34 8.90 19.84
CA PHE A 227 -30.96 10.23 19.61
C PHE A 227 -31.70 10.18 18.29
#